data_0b096cb86b1901b7feab4ff169746063
#
_entry.id   0b096cb86b1901b7feab4ff169746063
#
_cell.length_a   1.000
_cell.length_b   1.000
_cell.length_c   1.000
_cell.angle_alpha   90.00
_cell.angle_beta   90.00
_cell.angle_gamma   90.00
#
_symmetry.space_group_name_H-M   'P 1'
#
loop_
_entity.id
_entity.type
_entity.pdbx_description
1 polymer ?
#
loop_
_entity_poly.entity_id
_entity_poly.type
_entity_poly.pdbx_seq_one_letter_code
_entity_poly.pdbx_strand_id
1 'polypeptide(L)'
;MTPNDAEIEYAGFWQRFGAMFLDSLLIYILSLVLLLVVYGGIYLDDPTAYWGPASLLISYGLPPCLILSFWINKSATPGKMAVAATIVDARTGGRPTTKQFVIRYLAYGLSTLPCFLGYLWIVFDRRKQGWHDKLADTVVVRRKAGTTAQVQFEKPLSEPAA
;
A
#
# COMPACT_ATOMS: atom_id res chain seq x y z
N MET A 1 24.55 18.96 -12.22
CA MET A 1 23.37 18.91 -11.35
C MET A 1 22.17 18.78 -12.26
N THR A 2 21.62 17.59 -12.39
CA THR A 2 20.41 17.36 -13.18
C THR A 2 19.19 17.78 -12.34
N PRO A 3 18.18 18.43 -12.92
CA PRO A 3 17.00 18.95 -12.17
C PRO A 3 16.08 17.86 -11.59
N ASN A 4 16.53 16.62 -11.53
CA ASN A 4 15.69 15.45 -11.25
C ASN A 4 15.92 14.78 -9.90
N ASP A 5 16.79 15.33 -9.05
CA ASP A 5 16.97 14.89 -7.67
C ASP A 5 15.90 15.55 -6.78
N ALA A 6 14.63 15.35 -7.15
CA ALA A 6 13.54 15.61 -6.24
C ALA A 6 13.77 14.74 -5.01
N GLU A 7 14.07 15.41 -3.90
CA GLU A 7 14.40 14.82 -2.63
C GLU A 7 13.37 13.75 -2.24
N ILE A 8 13.83 12.51 -2.19
CA ILE A 8 13.01 11.35 -1.85
C ILE A 8 13.29 11.03 -0.39
N GLU A 9 12.24 10.96 0.42
CA GLU A 9 12.33 10.52 1.82
C GLU A 9 11.50 9.25 2.04
N TYR A 10 11.83 8.50 3.09
CA TYR A 10 11.01 7.36 3.51
C TYR A 10 9.68 7.86 4.10
N ALA A 11 8.57 7.31 3.64
CA ALA A 11 7.25 7.65 4.18
C ALA A 11 7.12 7.15 5.62
N GLY A 12 6.90 8.07 6.55
CA GLY A 12 6.73 7.77 7.97
C GLY A 12 5.39 7.08 8.28
N PHE A 13 5.26 6.65 9.54
CA PHE A 13 4.06 5.96 10.02
C PHE A 13 2.78 6.75 9.79
N TRP A 14 2.74 8.01 10.22
CA TRP A 14 1.52 8.83 10.13
C TRP A 14 1.06 9.10 8.70
N GLN A 15 2.00 9.26 7.78
CA GLN A 15 1.70 9.46 6.37
C GLN A 15 1.08 8.19 5.75
N ARG A 16 1.61 7.03 6.11
CA ARG A 16 1.08 5.74 5.66
C ARG A 16 -0.26 5.43 6.30
N PHE A 17 -0.42 5.78 7.58
CA PHE A 17 -1.69 5.64 8.29
C PHE A 17 -2.78 6.51 7.66
N GLY A 18 -2.49 7.78 7.39
CA GLY A 18 -3.42 8.68 6.69
C GLY A 18 -3.78 8.19 5.28
N ALA A 19 -2.78 7.71 4.51
CA ALA A 19 -3.03 7.11 3.21
C ALA A 19 -3.92 5.86 3.30
N MET A 20 -3.65 4.97 4.26
CA MET A 20 -4.46 3.78 4.50
C MET A 20 -5.90 4.14 4.90
N PHE A 21 -6.07 5.14 5.75
CA PHE A 21 -7.40 5.61 6.17
C PHE A 21 -8.21 6.13 4.97
N LEU A 22 -7.58 6.95 4.10
CA LEU A 22 -8.22 7.42 2.87
C LEU A 22 -8.59 6.27 1.93
N ASP A 23 -7.68 5.31 1.73
CA ASP A 23 -7.94 4.13 0.89
C ASP A 23 -9.10 3.31 1.46
N SER A 24 -9.12 3.07 2.77
CA SER A 24 -10.19 2.34 3.45
C SER A 24 -11.54 3.04 3.31
N LEU A 25 -11.57 4.36 3.44
CA LEU A 25 -12.78 5.16 3.27
C LEU A 25 -13.32 5.07 1.83
N LEU A 26 -12.44 5.20 0.84
CA LEU A 26 -12.81 5.09 -0.57
C LEU A 26 -13.36 3.70 -0.91
N ILE A 27 -12.69 2.64 -0.44
CA ILE A 27 -13.14 1.25 -0.65
C ILE A 27 -14.47 1.01 0.06
N TYR A 28 -14.64 1.51 1.29
CA TYR A 28 -15.87 1.38 2.05
C TYR A 28 -17.06 2.05 1.33
N ILE A 29 -16.88 3.30 0.88
CA ILE A 29 -17.92 4.03 0.14
C ILE A 29 -18.27 3.28 -1.16
N LEU A 30 -17.28 2.83 -1.92
CA LEU A 30 -17.51 2.08 -3.15
C LEU A 30 -18.26 0.77 -2.87
N SER A 31 -17.84 0.01 -1.86
CA SER A 31 -18.51 -1.23 -1.48
C SER A 31 -19.93 -1.00 -1.03
N LEU A 32 -20.18 0.05 -0.23
CA LEU A 32 -21.51 0.44 0.23
C LEU A 32 -22.43 0.77 -0.95
N VAL A 33 -21.96 1.60 -1.89
CA VAL A 33 -22.73 1.95 -3.09
C VAL A 33 -23.08 0.71 -3.91
N LEU A 34 -22.12 -0.19 -4.12
CA LEU A 34 -22.34 -1.43 -4.86
C LEU A 34 -23.36 -2.34 -4.16
N LEU A 35 -23.27 -2.47 -2.83
CA LEU A 35 -24.21 -3.27 -2.05
C LEU A 35 -25.63 -2.67 -2.11
N LEU A 36 -25.76 -1.35 -2.03
CA LEU A 36 -27.05 -0.67 -2.19
C LEU A 36 -27.61 -0.83 -3.62
N VAL A 37 -26.79 -0.83 -4.64
CA VAL A 37 -27.21 -1.08 -6.02
C VAL A 37 -27.70 -2.51 -6.21
N VAL A 38 -27.01 -3.49 -5.60
CA VAL A 38 -27.34 -4.93 -5.75
C VAL A 38 -28.55 -5.33 -4.90
N TYR A 39 -28.65 -4.88 -3.67
CA TYR A 39 -29.63 -5.33 -2.70
C TYR A 39 -30.74 -4.29 -2.43
N GLY A 40 -30.57 -3.04 -2.87
CA GLY A 40 -31.53 -1.97 -2.65
C GLY A 40 -31.75 -1.64 -1.17
N GLY A 41 -32.98 -1.26 -0.82
CA GLY A 41 -33.35 -0.92 0.55
C GLY A 41 -33.25 -2.07 1.54
N ILE A 42 -33.36 -3.31 1.08
CA ILE A 42 -33.24 -4.52 1.93
C ILE A 42 -31.92 -4.56 2.67
N TYR A 43 -30.83 -4.03 2.05
CA TYR A 43 -29.51 -3.95 2.69
C TYR A 43 -29.53 -3.12 3.99
N LEU A 44 -30.38 -2.10 4.07
CA LEU A 44 -30.48 -1.22 5.24
C LEU A 44 -31.46 -1.77 6.30
N ASP A 45 -32.49 -2.49 5.86
CA ASP A 45 -33.59 -2.94 6.71
C ASP A 45 -33.31 -4.28 7.39
N ASP A 46 -32.62 -5.20 6.71
CA ASP A 46 -32.30 -6.53 7.23
C ASP A 46 -30.80 -6.85 7.09
N PRO A 47 -30.03 -6.80 8.21
CA PRO A 47 -28.63 -7.17 8.20
C PRO A 47 -28.32 -8.60 7.78
N THR A 48 -29.31 -9.49 7.72
CA THR A 48 -29.12 -10.89 7.31
C THR A 48 -29.41 -11.12 5.82
N ALA A 49 -30.16 -10.24 5.17
CA ALA A 49 -30.58 -10.38 3.77
C ALA A 49 -29.41 -10.30 2.77
N TYR A 50 -28.25 -9.76 3.18
CA TYR A 50 -27.10 -9.59 2.31
C TYR A 50 -26.04 -10.71 2.42
N TRP A 51 -26.34 -11.80 3.17
CA TRP A 51 -25.48 -12.97 3.18
C TRP A 51 -25.63 -13.78 1.88
N GLY A 52 -24.83 -13.42 0.88
CA GLY A 52 -24.88 -14.07 -0.41
C GLY A 52 -23.57 -13.94 -1.19
N PRO A 53 -23.42 -14.65 -2.32
CA PRO A 53 -22.18 -14.62 -3.11
C PRO A 53 -21.78 -13.23 -3.55
N ALA A 54 -22.73 -12.37 -3.91
CA ALA A 54 -22.47 -11.00 -4.34
C ALA A 54 -21.91 -10.14 -3.21
N SER A 55 -22.47 -10.23 -1.98
CA SER A 55 -21.94 -9.47 -0.84
C SER A 55 -20.56 -9.93 -0.43
N LEU A 56 -20.29 -11.24 -0.47
CA LEU A 56 -18.96 -11.78 -0.20
C LEU A 56 -17.95 -11.29 -1.24
N LEU A 57 -18.32 -11.28 -2.51
CA LEU A 57 -17.45 -10.79 -3.58
C LEU A 57 -17.19 -9.28 -3.44
N ILE A 58 -18.21 -8.47 -3.15
CA ILE A 58 -18.08 -7.03 -2.99
C ILE A 58 -17.26 -6.70 -1.73
N SER A 59 -17.52 -7.37 -0.62
CA SER A 59 -16.89 -7.02 0.67
C SER A 59 -15.48 -7.57 0.82
N TYR A 60 -15.19 -8.75 0.28
CA TYR A 60 -13.90 -9.44 0.49
C TYR A 60 -13.09 -9.66 -0.80
N GLY A 61 -13.73 -9.76 -1.96
CA GLY A 61 -13.06 -9.95 -3.25
C GLY A 61 -12.62 -8.64 -3.90
N LEU A 62 -13.50 -7.65 -3.92
CA LEU A 62 -13.23 -6.36 -4.57
C LEU A 62 -12.05 -5.59 -3.95
N PRO A 63 -11.91 -5.44 -2.61
CA PRO A 63 -10.82 -4.67 -2.02
C PRO A 63 -9.43 -5.17 -2.40
N PRO A 64 -9.09 -6.48 -2.28
CA PRO A 64 -7.78 -6.95 -2.71
C PRO A 64 -7.53 -6.77 -4.19
N CYS A 65 -8.54 -6.98 -5.04
CA CYS A 65 -8.42 -6.78 -6.48
C CYS A 65 -8.10 -5.31 -6.82
N LEU A 66 -8.77 -4.37 -6.19
CA LEU A 66 -8.51 -2.94 -6.38
C LEU A 66 -7.10 -2.56 -5.90
N ILE A 67 -6.73 -2.94 -4.67
CA ILE A 67 -5.43 -2.62 -4.10
C ILE A 67 -4.30 -3.16 -4.98
N LEU A 68 -4.36 -4.44 -5.37
CA LEU A 68 -3.34 -5.06 -6.22
C LEU A 68 -3.30 -4.43 -7.61
N SER A 69 -4.46 -4.13 -8.21
CA SER A 69 -4.52 -3.45 -9.50
C SER A 69 -3.84 -2.07 -9.45
N PHE A 70 -4.10 -1.28 -8.42
CA PHE A 70 -3.45 0.01 -8.24
C PHE A 70 -1.94 -0.13 -8.02
N TRP A 71 -1.50 -1.10 -7.22
CA TRP A 71 -0.08 -1.33 -6.98
C TRP A 71 0.63 -1.77 -8.26
N ILE A 72 0.05 -2.72 -9.01
CA ILE A 72 0.62 -3.22 -10.27
C ILE A 72 0.67 -2.11 -11.32
N ASN A 73 -0.31 -1.22 -11.40
CA ASN A 73 -0.35 -0.20 -12.44
C ASN A 73 0.36 1.11 -12.05
N LYS A 74 0.24 1.54 -10.80
CA LYS A 74 0.70 2.86 -10.32
C LYS A 74 1.76 2.80 -9.22
N SER A 75 2.10 1.60 -8.69
CA SER A 75 2.96 1.43 -7.50
C SER A 75 2.47 2.20 -6.27
N ALA A 76 1.21 2.59 -6.26
CA ALA A 76 0.57 3.34 -5.19
C ALA A 76 -0.95 3.11 -5.23
N THR A 77 -1.62 3.28 -4.09
CA THR A 77 -3.08 3.40 -3.99
C THR A 77 -3.49 4.87 -4.07
N PRO A 78 -4.78 5.20 -4.30
CA PRO A 78 -5.26 6.58 -4.32
C PRO A 78 -4.86 7.37 -3.07
N GLY A 79 -5.00 6.80 -1.86
CA GLY A 79 -4.58 7.44 -0.63
C GLY A 79 -3.07 7.68 -0.54
N LYS A 80 -2.25 6.74 -1.04
CA LYS A 80 -0.79 6.95 -1.15
C LYS A 80 -0.43 8.04 -2.15
N MET A 81 -1.14 8.11 -3.28
CA MET A 81 -0.95 9.18 -4.26
C MET A 81 -1.29 10.55 -3.66
N ALA A 82 -2.33 10.65 -2.82
CA ALA A 82 -2.71 11.90 -2.15
C ALA A 82 -1.61 12.44 -1.22
N VAL A 83 -0.80 11.56 -0.62
CA VAL A 83 0.35 11.96 0.22
C VAL A 83 1.68 11.91 -0.54
N ALA A 84 1.64 11.86 -1.89
CA ALA A 84 2.80 11.74 -2.78
C ALA A 84 3.71 10.54 -2.47
N ALA A 85 3.17 9.45 -1.90
CA ALA A 85 3.91 8.26 -1.53
C ALA A 85 3.79 7.17 -2.61
N THR A 86 4.92 6.50 -2.88
CA THR A 86 5.03 5.43 -3.88
C THR A 86 5.76 4.24 -3.29
N ILE A 87 5.35 3.04 -3.67
CA ILE A 87 6.03 1.79 -3.30
C ILE A 87 7.14 1.54 -4.33
N VAL A 88 8.35 1.32 -3.85
CA VAL A 88 9.50 1.00 -4.69
C VAL A 88 10.20 -0.26 -4.20
N ASP A 89 10.95 -0.91 -5.07
CA ASP A 89 11.82 -2.02 -4.70
C ASP A 89 12.94 -1.52 -3.78
N ALA A 90 13.16 -2.20 -2.66
CA ALA A 90 14.10 -1.75 -1.62
C ALA A 90 15.57 -1.84 -2.04
N ARG A 91 15.88 -2.62 -3.08
CA ARG A 91 17.24 -2.82 -3.58
C ARG A 91 17.56 -1.87 -4.72
N THR A 92 16.66 -1.79 -5.70
CA THR A 92 16.92 -1.03 -6.94
C THR A 92 16.35 0.38 -6.92
N GLY A 93 15.40 0.68 -6.03
CA GLY A 93 14.64 1.94 -6.03
C GLY A 93 13.64 2.05 -7.18
N GLY A 94 13.59 1.04 -8.04
CA GLY A 94 12.69 0.99 -9.18
C GLY A 94 11.29 0.48 -8.82
N ARG A 95 10.52 0.18 -9.85
CA ARG A 95 9.17 -0.38 -9.70
C ARG A 95 9.22 -1.81 -9.17
N PRO A 96 8.48 -2.16 -8.11
CA PRO A 96 8.39 -3.52 -7.63
C PRO A 96 7.75 -4.46 -8.65
N THR A 97 8.12 -5.71 -8.59
CA THR A 97 7.50 -6.78 -9.39
C THR A 97 6.11 -7.14 -8.87
N THR A 98 5.28 -7.73 -9.71
CA THR A 98 3.96 -8.24 -9.31
C THR A 98 4.07 -9.23 -8.14
N LYS A 99 5.11 -10.09 -8.13
CA LYS A 99 5.37 -11.03 -7.03
C LYS A 99 5.58 -10.30 -5.70
N GLN A 100 6.36 -9.23 -5.69
CA GLN A 100 6.57 -8.40 -4.48
C GLN A 100 5.28 -7.78 -3.97
N PHE A 101 4.41 -7.30 -4.86
CA PHE A 101 3.10 -6.76 -4.48
C PHE A 101 2.19 -7.83 -3.86
N VAL A 102 2.16 -9.04 -4.43
CA VAL A 102 1.37 -10.15 -3.87
C VAL A 102 1.91 -10.57 -2.50
N ILE A 103 3.23 -10.76 -2.37
CA ILE A 103 3.86 -11.09 -1.09
C ILE A 103 3.55 -10.01 -0.05
N ARG A 104 3.68 -8.74 -0.42
CA ARG A 104 3.36 -7.60 0.45
C ARG A 104 1.91 -7.63 0.93
N TYR A 105 0.97 -7.93 0.03
CA TYR A 105 -0.45 -8.01 0.37
C TYR A 105 -0.71 -9.13 1.38
N LEU A 106 -0.19 -10.33 1.15
CA LEU A 106 -0.33 -11.45 2.07
C LEU A 106 0.35 -11.17 3.43
N ALA A 107 1.49 -10.50 3.40
CA ALA A 107 2.22 -10.12 4.61
C ALA A 107 1.52 -9.04 5.46
N TYR A 108 0.51 -8.35 4.95
CA TYR A 108 -0.34 -7.51 5.78
C TYR A 108 -1.09 -8.33 6.84
N GLY A 109 -1.56 -9.53 6.49
CA GLY A 109 -2.14 -10.46 7.45
C GLY A 109 -1.16 -10.76 8.60
N LEU A 110 0.08 -11.10 8.25
CA LEU A 110 1.13 -11.35 9.25
C LEU A 110 1.45 -10.12 10.11
N SER A 111 1.39 -8.93 9.54
CA SER A 111 1.63 -7.67 10.27
C SER A 111 0.50 -7.30 11.23
N THR A 112 -0.71 -7.82 10.97
CA THR A 112 -1.92 -7.58 11.78
C THR A 112 -2.02 -8.56 12.94
N LEU A 113 -1.67 -9.84 12.74
CA LEU A 113 -1.82 -10.92 13.73
C LEU A 113 -1.25 -10.58 15.13
N PRO A 114 -0.01 -10.05 15.27
CA PRO A 114 0.51 -9.68 16.58
C PRO A 114 0.10 -8.26 16.97
N CYS A 115 -1.19 -7.99 17.12
CA CYS A 115 -1.72 -6.71 17.57
C CYS A 115 -1.13 -5.49 16.81
N PHE A 116 -1.05 -5.60 15.48
CA PHE A 116 -0.51 -4.55 14.58
C PHE A 116 0.96 -4.19 14.80
N LEU A 117 1.74 -4.96 15.55
CA LEU A 117 3.17 -4.71 15.79
C LEU A 117 3.97 -4.60 14.50
N GLY A 118 3.61 -5.37 13.48
CA GLY A 118 4.25 -5.29 12.17
C GLY A 118 4.12 -3.92 11.49
N TYR A 119 3.04 -3.19 11.76
CA TYR A 119 2.85 -1.81 11.29
C TYR A 119 3.56 -0.81 12.20
N LEU A 120 3.50 -0.98 13.52
CA LEU A 120 4.18 -0.11 14.47
C LEU A 120 5.70 -0.15 14.30
N TRP A 121 6.24 -1.26 13.80
CA TRP A 121 7.67 -1.41 13.51
C TRP A 121 8.22 -0.29 12.60
N ILE A 122 7.39 0.30 11.75
CA ILE A 122 7.74 1.43 10.87
C ILE A 122 8.34 2.61 11.67
N VAL A 123 7.88 2.82 12.91
CA VAL A 123 8.35 3.94 13.76
C VAL A 123 9.82 3.77 14.13
N PHE A 124 10.24 2.53 14.40
CA PHE A 124 11.58 2.19 14.90
C PHE A 124 12.57 1.87 13.77
N ASP A 125 12.09 1.48 12.61
CA ASP A 125 12.95 1.06 11.50
C ASP A 125 13.63 2.25 10.81
N ARG A 126 14.92 2.12 10.49
CA ARG A 126 15.71 3.18 9.81
C ARG A 126 15.16 3.50 8.42
N ARG A 127 14.71 2.49 7.67
CA ARG A 127 14.12 2.63 6.33
C ARG A 127 12.60 2.83 6.39
N LYS A 128 12.03 2.98 7.60
CA LYS A 128 10.59 3.09 7.82
C LYS A 128 9.80 1.95 7.17
N GLN A 129 10.34 0.72 7.26
CA GLN A 129 9.70 -0.49 6.74
C GLN A 129 8.91 -1.21 7.81
N GLY A 130 7.66 -1.58 7.50
CA GLY A 130 6.91 -2.56 8.29
C GLY A 130 7.34 -4.00 7.96
N TRP A 131 6.84 -4.98 8.67
CA TRP A 131 7.13 -6.38 8.40
C TRP A 131 6.70 -6.80 7.00
N HIS A 132 5.54 -6.35 6.53
CA HIS A 132 5.07 -6.58 5.17
C HIS A 132 5.98 -5.97 4.10
N ASP A 133 6.63 -4.83 4.40
CA ASP A 133 7.60 -4.20 3.51
C ASP A 133 8.88 -5.05 3.41
N LYS A 134 9.38 -5.51 4.57
CA LYS A 134 10.62 -6.33 4.64
C LYS A 134 10.46 -7.68 3.97
N LEU A 135 9.31 -8.34 4.18
CA LEU A 135 9.03 -9.64 3.56
C LEU A 135 8.91 -9.54 2.04
N ALA A 136 8.47 -8.41 1.53
CA ALA A 136 8.30 -8.16 0.09
C ALA A 136 9.51 -7.47 -0.56
N ASP A 137 10.60 -7.20 0.17
CA ASP A 137 11.74 -6.39 -0.31
C ASP A 137 11.28 -5.07 -0.94
N THR A 138 10.36 -4.37 -0.30
CA THR A 138 9.81 -3.10 -0.78
C THR A 138 10.01 -2.00 0.26
N VAL A 139 9.93 -0.76 -0.18
CA VAL A 139 9.93 0.41 0.70
C VAL A 139 8.97 1.46 0.16
N VAL A 140 8.40 2.25 1.03
CA VAL A 140 7.53 3.36 0.62
C VAL A 140 8.32 4.66 0.75
N VAL A 141 8.42 5.35 -0.37
CA VAL A 141 9.10 6.65 -0.48
C VAL A 141 8.09 7.72 -0.86
N ARG A 142 8.39 8.96 -0.52
CA ARG A 142 7.62 10.13 -0.96
C ARG A 142 8.55 11.22 -1.46
N ARG A 143 8.03 12.06 -2.35
CA ARG A 143 8.71 13.29 -2.73
C ARG A 143 8.47 14.34 -1.65
N LYS A 144 9.53 15.00 -1.20
CA LYS A 144 9.47 16.11 -0.25
C LYS A 144 9.88 17.38 -0.97
N ALA A 145 9.10 18.44 -0.85
CA ALA A 145 9.51 19.75 -1.29
C ALA A 145 10.51 20.31 -0.24
N GLY A 146 11.77 20.43 -0.63
CA GLY A 146 12.75 21.28 0.08
C GLY A 146 13.57 20.67 1.21
N THR A 147 13.92 19.37 1.22
CA THR A 147 14.86 18.83 2.22
C THR A 147 15.78 17.73 1.66
N THR A 148 17.05 17.82 1.98
CA THR A 148 18.16 16.93 1.54
C THR A 148 18.23 15.64 2.35
N ALA A 149 17.31 14.72 2.17
CA ALA A 149 17.44 13.37 2.70
C ALA A 149 17.55 12.37 1.54
N GLN A 150 18.78 12.00 1.20
CA GLN A 150 19.02 10.97 0.18
C GLN A 150 18.59 9.61 0.71
N VAL A 151 17.66 8.98 0.01
CA VAL A 151 17.33 7.57 0.21
C VAL A 151 18.44 6.74 -0.44
N GLN A 152 19.23 6.06 0.38
CA GLN A 152 20.28 5.17 -0.12
C GLN A 152 19.68 3.82 -0.48
N PHE A 153 19.67 3.50 -1.77
CA PHE A 153 19.43 2.15 -2.26
C PHE A 153 20.77 1.40 -2.26
N GLU A 154 20.75 0.11 -1.93
CA GLU A 154 21.94 -0.72 -2.14
C GLU A 154 22.19 -0.78 -3.65
N LYS A 155 23.32 -0.18 -4.06
CA LYS A 155 23.77 -0.27 -5.45
C LYS A 155 23.90 -1.75 -5.80
N PRO A 156 23.32 -2.27 -6.90
CA PRO A 156 23.61 -3.63 -7.32
C PRO A 156 25.13 -3.73 -7.48
N LEU A 157 25.71 -4.78 -6.89
CA LEU A 157 27.13 -5.09 -7.06
C LEU A 157 27.39 -5.09 -8.57
N SER A 158 28.25 -4.18 -9.02
CA SER A 158 28.65 -4.05 -10.40
C SER A 158 29.03 -5.42 -10.95
N GLU A 159 28.46 -5.80 -12.09
CA GLU A 159 29.01 -6.88 -12.91
C GLU A 159 30.52 -6.69 -13.03
N PRO A 160 31.30 -7.77 -12.89
CA PRO A 160 32.73 -7.67 -13.12
C PRO A 160 32.94 -7.19 -14.56
N ALA A 161 33.74 -6.14 -14.69
CA ALA A 161 34.18 -5.66 -15.98
C ALA A 161 34.81 -6.82 -16.76
N ALA A 162 34.25 -7.09 -17.92
CA ALA A 162 34.82 -8.02 -18.88
C ALA A 162 36.10 -7.43 -19.51
#